data_3fee2b6cd4b79a7d87c47ec67f51b7f9
#
_entry.id   3fee2b6cd4b79a7d87c47ec67f51b7f9
#
_cell.length_a   1.000
_cell.length_b   1.000
_cell.length_c   1.000
_cell.angle_alpha   90.00
_cell.angle_beta   90.00
_cell.angle_gamma   90.00
#
_symmetry.space_group_name_H-M   'P 1'
#
loop_
_entity.id
_entity.type
_entity.pdbx_description
1 polymer ?
#
loop_
_entity_poly.entity_id
_entity_poly.type
_entity_poly.pdbx_seq_one_letter_code
_entity_poly.pdbx_strand_id
1 'polypeptide(L)'
;MIEYTDVNDLPDEIKVIDDFCIPEYNEFLNYKFVESGQIPFALSDSTTGGYEETPDREDKAHDFQGVHLVLRPPFVFSPAIYEFAPFFNVLPLTYKCKVNVNFRYGDTNLPYDAHEDLQEVDIPGGHYRSAIYYLNDNNGATEIRNPNGEVYFIKSNANRLVSFPGTWTHCGWSATDVKFRGAVNFIYFGEPKYDLMDQQYESQLNIADQGMMSLPNPKGA
;
A
#
# COMPACT_ATOMS: atom_id res chain seq x y z
N MET A 1 -17.77 9.09 -9.85
CA MET A 1 -16.57 8.64 -10.62
C MET A 1 -15.42 9.50 -10.13
N ILE A 2 -14.28 8.90 -9.77
CA ILE A 2 -13.09 9.64 -9.31
C ILE A 2 -12.44 10.31 -10.51
N GLU A 3 -12.13 11.60 -10.40
CA GLU A 3 -11.30 12.33 -11.35
C GLU A 3 -9.85 12.26 -10.86
N TYR A 4 -9.01 11.52 -11.60
CA TYR A 4 -7.61 11.33 -11.20
C TYR A 4 -6.77 12.53 -11.58
N THR A 5 -5.83 12.90 -10.73
CA THR A 5 -4.85 13.96 -11.00
C THR A 5 -3.82 13.45 -12.01
N ASP A 6 -3.50 14.25 -13.02
CA ASP A 6 -2.40 13.94 -13.94
C ASP A 6 -1.07 13.93 -13.17
N VAL A 7 -0.22 12.94 -13.43
CA VAL A 7 1.07 12.80 -12.74
C VAL A 7 1.96 14.03 -12.95
N ASN A 8 1.82 14.72 -14.09
CA ASN A 8 2.57 15.94 -14.39
C ASN A 8 2.09 17.17 -13.60
N ASP A 9 0.88 17.11 -13.04
CA ASP A 9 0.29 18.20 -12.25
C ASP A 9 0.52 18.02 -10.73
N LEU A 10 1.25 16.97 -10.34
CA LEU A 10 1.55 16.70 -8.95
C LEU A 10 2.68 17.59 -8.44
N PRO A 11 2.65 18.04 -7.16
CA PRO A 11 3.75 18.75 -6.55
C PRO A 11 4.99 17.85 -6.38
N ASP A 12 6.15 18.46 -6.30
CA ASP A 12 7.42 17.75 -6.21
C ASP A 12 7.55 16.82 -4.99
N GLU A 13 6.77 17.05 -3.95
CA GLU A 13 6.72 16.24 -2.74
C GLU A 13 6.03 14.89 -2.95
N ILE A 14 5.14 14.77 -3.95
CA ILE A 14 4.53 13.51 -4.34
C ILE A 14 5.35 12.90 -5.48
N LYS A 15 5.87 11.71 -5.28
CA LYS A 15 6.58 10.94 -6.31
C LYS A 15 5.72 9.77 -6.73
N VAL A 16 5.48 9.66 -8.02
CA VAL A 16 4.79 8.54 -8.66
C VAL A 16 5.76 7.85 -9.60
N ILE A 17 5.94 6.55 -9.43
CA ILE A 17 6.83 5.73 -10.23
C ILE A 17 6.03 4.53 -10.73
N ASP A 18 5.80 4.50 -12.04
CA ASP A 18 5.19 3.34 -12.71
C ASP A 18 6.26 2.29 -13.01
N ASP A 19 5.83 1.04 -13.19
CA ASP A 19 6.71 -0.09 -13.45
C ASP A 19 7.87 -0.19 -12.45
N PHE A 20 7.54 0.04 -11.16
CA PHE A 20 8.53 0.16 -10.09
C PHE A 20 9.37 -1.12 -9.87
N CYS A 21 8.77 -2.27 -10.07
CA CYS A 21 9.41 -3.58 -10.01
C CYS A 21 9.40 -4.25 -11.38
N ILE A 22 10.17 -5.34 -11.54
CA ILE A 22 10.00 -6.18 -12.72
C ILE A 22 8.59 -6.82 -12.73
N PRO A 23 7.98 -7.04 -13.91
CA PRO A 23 6.63 -7.58 -14.01
C PRO A 23 6.41 -8.88 -13.24
N GLU A 24 7.33 -9.83 -13.36
CA GLU A 24 7.26 -11.15 -12.73
C GLU A 24 7.20 -11.04 -11.19
N TYR A 25 7.90 -10.09 -10.63
CA TYR A 25 7.90 -9.87 -9.18
C TYR A 25 6.59 -9.21 -8.71
N ASN A 26 6.04 -8.26 -9.47
CA ASN A 26 4.72 -7.71 -9.19
C ASN A 26 3.63 -8.78 -9.30
N GLU A 27 3.66 -9.61 -10.34
CA GLU A 27 2.74 -10.73 -10.52
C GLU A 27 2.79 -11.70 -9.34
N PHE A 28 4.00 -12.05 -8.89
CA PHE A 28 4.19 -12.88 -7.70
C PHE A 28 3.57 -12.25 -6.45
N LEU A 29 3.84 -10.97 -6.18
CA LEU A 29 3.29 -10.29 -5.00
C LEU A 29 1.76 -10.21 -5.08
N ASN A 30 1.20 -9.86 -6.25
CA ASN A 30 -0.25 -9.83 -6.43
C ASN A 30 -0.86 -11.21 -6.20
N TYR A 31 -0.33 -12.24 -6.85
CA TYR A 31 -0.82 -13.60 -6.67
C TYR A 31 -0.77 -14.01 -5.20
N LYS A 32 0.38 -13.83 -4.55
CA LYS A 32 0.58 -14.26 -3.16
C LYS A 32 -0.37 -13.55 -2.18
N PHE A 33 -0.49 -12.24 -2.28
CA PHE A 33 -1.21 -11.44 -1.27
C PHE A 33 -2.67 -11.16 -1.62
N VAL A 34 -3.05 -11.20 -2.90
CA VAL A 34 -4.42 -10.85 -3.31
C VAL A 34 -5.20 -12.07 -3.80
N GLU A 35 -4.58 -12.96 -4.59
CA GLU A 35 -5.32 -14.00 -5.30
C GLU A 35 -5.26 -15.37 -4.64
N SER A 36 -4.12 -15.74 -4.04
CA SER A 36 -3.90 -17.12 -3.55
C SER A 36 -4.80 -17.54 -2.39
N GLY A 37 -5.29 -16.58 -1.60
CA GLY A 37 -6.06 -16.83 -0.38
C GLY A 37 -5.26 -17.51 0.74
N GLN A 38 -3.94 -17.61 0.63
CA GLN A 38 -3.09 -18.37 1.57
C GLN A 38 -2.46 -17.50 2.65
N ILE A 39 -2.38 -16.20 2.42
CA ILE A 39 -1.83 -15.28 3.42
C ILE A 39 -2.92 -14.98 4.45
N PRO A 40 -2.63 -15.20 5.74
CA PRO A 40 -3.56 -14.84 6.79
C PRO A 40 -3.64 -13.31 6.93
N PHE A 41 -4.83 -12.78 6.88
CA PHE A 41 -5.12 -11.38 7.14
C PHE A 41 -5.89 -11.26 8.45
N ALA A 42 -5.47 -10.31 9.30
CA ALA A 42 -6.32 -9.84 10.37
C ALA A 42 -7.43 -8.97 9.75
N LEU A 43 -8.66 -9.21 10.13
CA LEU A 43 -9.78 -8.37 9.69
C LEU A 43 -9.85 -7.12 10.56
N SER A 44 -9.96 -5.97 9.94
CA SER A 44 -10.16 -4.67 10.61
C SER A 44 -11.43 -4.04 10.08
N ASP A 45 -12.22 -3.48 10.98
CA ASP A 45 -13.43 -2.70 10.69
C ASP A 45 -13.12 -1.22 10.44
N SER A 46 -11.84 -0.85 10.45
CA SER A 46 -11.35 0.49 10.23
C SER A 46 -10.05 0.49 9.45
N THR A 47 -9.91 1.42 8.54
CA THR A 47 -8.65 1.66 7.80
C THR A 47 -7.60 2.37 8.66
N THR A 48 -8.02 3.07 9.72
CA THR A 48 -7.15 3.88 10.59
C THR A 48 -6.61 3.12 11.81
N GLY A 49 -7.21 1.98 12.16
CA GLY A 49 -6.80 1.18 13.33
C GLY A 49 -7.10 1.84 14.69
N GLY A 50 -7.85 2.93 14.71
CA GLY A 50 -8.25 3.63 15.93
C GLY A 50 -9.58 3.10 16.48
N TYR A 51 -9.55 2.66 17.75
CA TYR A 51 -10.76 2.35 18.53
C TYR A 51 -11.40 3.62 19.15
N GLU A 52 -11.26 4.76 18.51
CA GLU A 52 -12.05 5.91 18.96
C GLU A 52 -13.49 5.71 18.52
N GLU A 53 -14.35 5.32 19.46
CA GLU A 53 -15.79 5.41 19.32
C GLU A 53 -16.16 6.88 19.09
N THR A 54 -16.17 7.29 17.83
CA THR A 54 -16.82 8.57 17.48
C THR A 54 -18.33 8.31 17.50
N PRO A 55 -19.09 8.99 18.38
CA PRO A 55 -20.52 8.70 18.60
C PRO A 55 -21.42 8.87 17.37
N ASP A 56 -20.93 9.51 16.32
CA ASP A 56 -21.64 9.81 15.08
C ASP A 56 -21.13 8.99 13.87
N ARG A 57 -20.41 7.90 14.10
CA ARG A 57 -19.94 7.05 13.02
C ARG A 57 -21.13 6.28 12.44
N GLU A 58 -21.71 6.77 11.36
CA GLU A 58 -22.55 5.95 10.49
C GLU A 58 -21.78 4.69 10.11
N ASP A 59 -22.44 3.53 10.19
CA ASP A 59 -21.84 2.23 9.93
C ASP A 59 -21.15 2.19 8.55
N LYS A 60 -19.83 2.40 8.54
CA LYS A 60 -19.03 2.44 7.31
C LYS A 60 -18.57 1.02 6.96
N ALA A 61 -19.52 0.14 6.65
CA ALA A 61 -19.22 -1.24 6.28
C ALA A 61 -18.20 -1.34 5.12
N HIS A 62 -18.00 -0.28 4.34
CA HIS A 62 -16.98 -0.22 3.29
C HIS A 62 -15.54 -0.04 3.81
N ASP A 63 -15.35 0.36 5.06
CA ASP A 63 -14.03 0.48 5.69
C ASP A 63 -13.41 -0.87 6.08
N PHE A 64 -14.17 -1.94 5.92
CA PHE A 64 -13.69 -3.30 6.24
C PHE A 64 -12.54 -3.71 5.33
N GLN A 65 -11.42 -4.10 5.94
CA GLN A 65 -10.21 -4.52 5.23
C GLN A 65 -9.51 -5.71 5.87
N GLY A 66 -8.77 -6.45 5.05
CA GLY A 66 -7.77 -7.40 5.50
C GLY A 66 -6.42 -6.72 5.67
N VAL A 67 -5.75 -6.92 6.80
CA VAL A 67 -4.42 -6.37 7.10
C VAL A 67 -3.46 -7.50 7.38
N HIS A 68 -2.34 -7.55 6.66
CA HIS A 68 -1.21 -8.41 6.95
C HIS A 68 -0.01 -7.56 7.33
N LEU A 69 0.30 -7.51 8.62
CA LEU A 69 1.43 -6.75 9.13
C LEU A 69 2.73 -7.53 8.91
N VAL A 70 3.66 -6.95 8.17
CA VAL A 70 4.97 -7.54 7.86
C VAL A 70 6.02 -7.09 8.85
N LEU A 71 6.14 -5.77 9.04
CA LEU A 71 7.15 -5.14 9.89
C LEU A 71 6.54 -3.97 10.65
N ARG A 72 6.84 -3.87 11.95
CA ARG A 72 6.71 -2.68 12.79
C ARG A 72 7.68 -2.83 13.96
N PRO A 73 8.77 -2.05 14.04
CA PRO A 73 9.75 -2.20 15.11
C PRO A 73 9.14 -2.16 16.52
N PRO A 74 9.71 -2.91 17.46
CA PRO A 74 10.92 -3.72 17.30
C PRO A 74 10.68 -5.13 16.71
N PHE A 75 9.50 -5.42 16.16
CA PHE A 75 9.09 -6.77 15.77
C PHE A 75 8.97 -6.92 14.27
N VAL A 76 9.40 -8.08 13.77
CA VAL A 76 9.02 -8.64 12.47
C VAL A 76 7.85 -9.59 12.72
N PHE A 77 6.71 -9.33 12.11
CA PHE A 77 5.48 -10.09 12.35
C PHE A 77 5.26 -11.22 11.34
N SER A 78 5.95 -11.16 10.21
CA SER A 78 5.74 -12.13 9.14
C SER A 78 7.04 -12.52 8.44
N PRO A 79 7.20 -13.82 8.09
CA PRO A 79 8.27 -14.27 7.18
C PRO A 79 8.24 -13.57 5.81
N ALA A 80 7.09 -13.01 5.42
CA ALA A 80 6.94 -12.21 4.21
C ALA A 80 7.86 -10.98 4.14
N ILE A 81 8.60 -10.68 5.20
CA ILE A 81 9.63 -9.63 5.19
C ILE A 81 10.67 -9.87 4.09
N TYR A 82 11.01 -11.12 3.78
CA TYR A 82 11.99 -11.45 2.75
C TYR A 82 11.48 -11.14 1.35
N GLU A 83 10.18 -11.21 1.14
CA GLU A 83 9.57 -10.86 -0.14
C GLU A 83 9.55 -9.36 -0.40
N PHE A 84 9.68 -8.54 0.63
CA PHE A 84 9.78 -7.09 0.51
C PHE A 84 11.22 -6.57 0.63
N ALA A 85 12.23 -7.44 0.66
CA ALA A 85 13.63 -7.03 0.76
C ALA A 85 14.05 -6.01 -0.31
N PRO A 86 13.64 -6.12 -1.60
CA PRO A 86 13.95 -5.11 -2.60
C PRO A 86 13.44 -3.72 -2.25
N PHE A 87 12.25 -3.62 -1.64
CA PHE A 87 11.71 -2.34 -1.19
C PHE A 87 12.51 -1.73 -0.05
N PHE A 88 12.96 -2.53 0.91
CA PHE A 88 13.73 -2.04 2.07
C PHE A 88 15.11 -1.51 1.68
N ASN A 89 15.67 -1.97 0.56
CA ASN A 89 16.91 -1.44 0.02
C ASN A 89 16.72 -0.04 -0.61
N VAL A 90 15.53 0.24 -1.12
CA VAL A 90 15.16 1.49 -1.79
C VAL A 90 14.57 2.51 -0.81
N LEU A 91 13.73 2.05 0.11
CA LEU A 91 13.05 2.84 1.14
C LEU A 91 13.81 2.70 2.46
N PRO A 92 14.78 3.58 2.75
CA PRO A 92 15.69 3.37 3.87
C PRO A 92 14.98 3.51 5.21
N LEU A 93 15.50 2.83 6.22
CA LEU A 93 14.96 2.85 7.58
C LEU A 93 13.44 2.63 7.60
N THR A 94 12.96 1.63 6.84
CA THR A 94 11.55 1.29 6.84
C THR A 94 11.08 0.95 8.26
N TYR A 95 10.16 1.76 8.76
CA TYR A 95 9.56 1.62 10.09
C TYR A 95 8.37 0.68 10.09
N LYS A 96 7.56 0.71 9.03
CA LYS A 96 6.35 -0.12 8.93
C LYS A 96 6.20 -0.63 7.51
N CYS A 97 5.81 -1.87 7.41
CA CYS A 97 5.37 -2.50 6.16
C CYS A 97 4.12 -3.32 6.46
N LYS A 98 3.02 -3.02 5.78
CA LYS A 98 1.77 -3.77 5.87
C LYS A 98 1.14 -3.95 4.50
N VAL A 99 0.55 -5.11 4.25
CA VAL A 99 -0.30 -5.35 3.09
C VAL A 99 -1.75 -5.14 3.49
N ASN A 100 -2.46 -4.31 2.76
CA ASN A 100 -3.88 -4.08 2.91
C ASN A 100 -4.62 -4.68 1.72
N VAL A 101 -5.69 -5.41 2.01
CA VAL A 101 -6.63 -5.90 0.99
C VAL A 101 -8.01 -5.36 1.33
N ASN A 102 -8.49 -4.45 0.49
CA ASN A 102 -9.80 -3.85 0.63
C ASN A 102 -10.79 -4.62 -0.23
N PHE A 103 -11.97 -4.89 0.32
CA PHE A 103 -13.03 -5.63 -0.35
C PHE A 103 -13.92 -4.69 -1.16
N ARG A 104 -14.41 -5.17 -2.31
CA ARG A 104 -15.43 -4.43 -3.06
C ARG A 104 -16.68 -4.28 -2.20
N TYR A 105 -17.16 -3.05 -2.07
CA TYR A 105 -18.40 -2.71 -1.40
C TYR A 105 -19.31 -1.92 -2.34
N GLY A 106 -20.15 -2.64 -3.07
CA GLY A 106 -21.11 -2.01 -4.00
C GLY A 106 -20.51 -1.51 -5.32
N ASP A 107 -21.21 -0.60 -5.96
CA ASP A 107 -20.94 -0.12 -7.31
C ASP A 107 -20.52 1.36 -7.36
N THR A 108 -20.23 1.95 -6.20
CA THR A 108 -19.77 3.33 -6.08
C THR A 108 -18.44 3.37 -5.34
N ASN A 109 -17.48 4.12 -5.87
CA ASN A 109 -16.23 4.36 -5.16
C ASN A 109 -16.51 5.24 -3.93
N LEU A 110 -16.09 4.80 -2.77
CA LEU A 110 -16.28 5.51 -1.50
C LEU A 110 -14.91 5.73 -0.82
N PRO A 111 -14.69 6.90 -0.20
CA PRO A 111 -13.49 7.15 0.56
C PRO A 111 -13.51 6.37 1.88
N TYR A 112 -12.34 5.89 2.28
CA TYR A 112 -12.09 5.41 3.64
C TYR A 112 -11.81 6.59 4.59
N ASP A 113 -11.61 6.32 5.88
CA ASP A 113 -11.26 7.37 6.82
C ASP A 113 -9.89 8.00 6.51
N ALA A 114 -9.88 9.33 6.40
CA ALA A 114 -8.67 10.09 6.17
C ALA A 114 -7.82 10.15 7.44
N HIS A 115 -6.51 9.93 7.31
CA HIS A 115 -5.60 9.85 8.44
C HIS A 115 -4.17 10.23 8.05
N GLU A 116 -3.34 10.40 9.05
CA GLU A 116 -1.89 10.38 8.97
C GLU A 116 -1.38 9.03 9.48
N ASP A 117 -0.32 8.50 8.88
CA ASP A 117 0.17 7.15 9.22
C ASP A 117 0.76 7.02 10.63
N LEU A 118 1.33 8.10 11.17
CA LEU A 118 1.92 8.17 12.51
C LEU A 118 1.46 9.44 13.23
N GLN A 119 1.22 9.33 14.52
CA GLN A 119 0.98 10.49 15.37
C GLN A 119 2.32 11.12 15.80
N GLU A 120 2.36 12.42 16.02
CA GLU A 120 3.57 13.16 16.45
C GLU A 120 4.27 12.56 17.67
N VAL A 121 3.54 11.88 18.54
CA VAL A 121 4.08 11.21 19.74
C VAL A 121 5.01 10.04 19.40
N ASP A 122 4.87 9.44 18.23
CA ASP A 122 5.64 8.25 17.85
C ASP A 122 7.05 8.57 17.35
N ILE A 123 7.29 9.83 16.94
CA ILE A 123 8.59 10.22 16.34
C ILE A 123 8.95 11.66 16.68
N PRO A 124 9.75 11.88 17.73
CA PRO A 124 10.22 13.22 18.06
C PRO A 124 11.06 13.81 16.94
N GLY A 125 10.57 14.87 16.29
CA GLY A 125 11.30 15.66 15.29
C GLY A 125 11.49 14.97 13.94
N GLY A 126 10.74 13.91 13.64
CA GLY A 126 10.96 13.08 12.46
C GLY A 126 10.21 13.51 11.21
N HIS A 127 10.95 13.82 10.16
CA HIS A 127 10.45 13.83 8.81
C HIS A 127 10.37 12.37 8.34
N TYR A 128 9.17 11.83 8.17
CA TYR A 128 8.93 10.51 7.60
C TYR A 128 8.14 10.64 6.30
N ARG A 129 8.19 9.61 5.50
CA ARG A 129 7.42 9.50 4.28
C ARG A 129 6.54 8.27 4.33
N SER A 130 5.38 8.37 3.73
CA SER A 130 4.53 7.23 3.40
C SER A 130 4.79 6.85 1.95
N ALA A 131 4.79 5.54 1.68
CA ALA A 131 4.76 5.03 0.32
C ALA A 131 3.70 3.94 0.19
N ILE A 132 2.98 3.96 -0.94
CA ILE A 132 1.94 2.99 -1.28
C ILE A 132 2.31 2.34 -2.59
N TYR A 133 2.44 1.03 -2.57
CA TYR A 133 2.68 0.21 -3.75
C TYR A 133 1.41 -0.57 -4.09
N TYR A 134 0.90 -0.42 -5.31
CA TYR A 134 -0.32 -1.09 -5.73
C TYR A 134 -0.03 -2.44 -6.37
N LEU A 135 -0.68 -3.48 -5.85
CA LEU A 135 -0.48 -4.84 -6.29
C LEU A 135 -1.26 -5.17 -7.57
N ASN A 136 -2.41 -4.53 -7.78
CA ASN A 136 -3.28 -4.78 -8.92
C ASN A 136 -3.91 -3.51 -9.47
N ASP A 137 -4.23 -3.54 -10.77
CA ASP A 137 -5.02 -2.51 -11.43
C ASP A 137 -6.44 -2.48 -10.90
N ASN A 138 -6.93 -1.28 -10.63
CA ASN A 138 -8.33 -1.07 -10.27
C ASN A 138 -8.74 0.41 -10.38
N ASN A 139 -10.05 0.67 -10.33
CA ASN A 139 -10.60 2.02 -10.38
C ASN A 139 -10.72 2.70 -9.01
N GLY A 140 -10.06 2.18 -7.99
CA GLY A 140 -9.86 2.88 -6.72
C GLY A 140 -8.74 3.92 -6.82
N ALA A 141 -8.55 4.66 -5.75
CA ALA A 141 -7.53 5.70 -5.68
C ALA A 141 -6.89 5.78 -4.29
N THR A 142 -5.79 6.53 -4.23
CA THR A 142 -5.36 7.17 -2.98
C THR A 142 -5.59 8.67 -3.12
N GLU A 143 -6.37 9.23 -2.21
CA GLU A 143 -6.51 10.66 -2.01
C GLU A 143 -5.37 11.12 -1.09
N ILE A 144 -4.67 12.18 -1.48
CA ILE A 144 -3.62 12.81 -0.69
C ILE A 144 -3.95 14.29 -0.57
N ARG A 145 -3.92 14.81 0.64
CA ARG A 145 -4.23 16.21 0.92
C ARG A 145 -3.02 16.90 1.54
N ASN A 146 -2.54 17.95 0.89
CA ASN A 146 -1.44 18.74 1.43
C ASN A 146 -1.90 19.69 2.56
N PRO A 147 -0.98 20.30 3.31
CA PRO A 147 -1.32 21.24 4.39
C PRO A 147 -2.07 22.50 3.93
N ASN A 148 -2.02 22.85 2.64
CA ASN A 148 -2.76 23.97 2.08
C ASN A 148 -4.21 23.61 1.71
N GLY A 149 -4.61 22.33 1.87
CA GLY A 149 -5.94 21.82 1.55
C GLY A 149 -6.13 21.41 0.09
N GLU A 150 -5.08 21.42 -0.72
CA GLU A 150 -5.13 20.90 -2.10
C GLU A 150 -5.21 19.36 -2.05
N VAL A 151 -6.03 18.79 -2.95
CA VAL A 151 -6.34 17.37 -2.97
C VAL A 151 -5.89 16.74 -4.29
N TYR A 152 -5.18 15.62 -4.18
CA TYR A 152 -4.66 14.88 -5.32
C TYR A 152 -5.20 13.43 -5.28
N PHE A 153 -5.69 12.95 -6.41
CA PHE A 153 -6.22 11.59 -6.55
C PHE A 153 -5.29 10.74 -7.42
N ILE A 154 -4.60 9.81 -6.80
CA ILE A 154 -3.68 8.91 -7.47
C ILE A 154 -4.38 7.58 -7.78
N LYS A 155 -4.47 7.23 -9.06
CA LYS A 155 -5.07 5.98 -9.51
C LYS A 155 -4.26 4.77 -9.06
N SER A 156 -4.96 3.73 -8.62
CA SER A 156 -4.37 2.43 -8.27
C SER A 156 -4.01 1.63 -9.54
N ASN A 157 -2.85 1.87 -10.12
CA ASN A 157 -2.31 1.05 -11.20
C ASN A 157 -1.37 -0.01 -10.62
N ALA A 158 -1.45 -1.24 -11.11
CA ALA A 158 -0.51 -2.29 -10.74
C ALA A 158 0.94 -1.84 -10.95
N ASN A 159 1.84 -2.28 -10.08
CA ASN A 159 3.26 -1.96 -10.15
C ASN A 159 3.62 -0.45 -10.05
N ARG A 160 2.71 0.35 -9.52
CA ARG A 160 2.94 1.78 -9.24
C ARG A 160 3.32 1.97 -7.78
N LEU A 161 4.40 2.69 -7.53
CA LEU A 161 4.75 3.23 -6.21
C LEU A 161 4.38 4.72 -6.15
N VAL A 162 3.71 5.11 -5.09
CA VAL A 162 3.45 6.52 -4.75
C VAL A 162 4.10 6.83 -3.42
N SER A 163 4.90 7.88 -3.33
CA SER A 163 5.51 8.34 -2.09
C SER A 163 5.22 9.81 -1.85
N PHE A 164 4.90 10.16 -0.60
CA PHE A 164 4.52 11.51 -0.19
C PHE A 164 4.94 11.76 1.26
N PRO A 165 4.97 13.04 1.73
CA PRO A 165 5.24 13.36 3.13
C PRO A 165 4.23 12.65 4.05
N GLY A 166 4.72 11.91 5.04
CA GLY A 166 3.88 11.09 5.89
C GLY A 166 2.93 11.88 6.79
N THR A 167 3.24 13.17 7.00
CA THR A 167 2.37 14.13 7.72
C THR A 167 1.21 14.68 6.89
N TRP A 168 1.12 14.30 5.61
CA TRP A 168 -0.02 14.68 4.79
C TRP A 168 -1.18 13.72 5.02
N THR A 169 -2.35 14.29 5.25
CA THR A 169 -3.58 13.50 5.42
C THR A 169 -3.89 12.75 4.12
N HIS A 170 -4.22 11.48 4.23
CA HIS A 170 -4.55 10.68 3.07
C HIS A 170 -5.60 9.61 3.39
N CYS A 171 -6.26 9.11 2.36
CA CYS A 171 -7.14 7.95 2.47
C CYS A 171 -7.16 7.14 1.16
N GLY A 172 -7.50 5.87 1.27
CA GLY A 172 -7.86 5.06 0.11
C GLY A 172 -9.30 5.32 -0.33
N TRP A 173 -9.58 5.06 -1.59
CA TRP A 173 -10.93 4.97 -2.15
C TRP A 173 -11.18 3.54 -2.62
N SER A 174 -12.36 3.02 -2.32
CA SER A 174 -12.77 1.66 -2.69
C SER A 174 -12.76 1.47 -4.21
N ALA A 175 -12.47 0.24 -4.65
CA ALA A 175 -12.61 -0.18 -6.04
C ALA A 175 -13.98 -0.82 -6.29
N THR A 176 -14.52 -0.66 -7.50
CA THR A 176 -15.80 -1.23 -7.91
C THR A 176 -15.67 -2.23 -9.05
N ASP A 177 -14.52 -2.30 -9.70
CA ASP A 177 -14.23 -3.11 -10.89
C ASP A 177 -13.48 -4.42 -10.56
N VAL A 178 -12.96 -4.56 -9.34
CA VAL A 178 -12.28 -5.77 -8.85
C VAL A 178 -12.90 -6.26 -7.55
N LYS A 179 -12.69 -7.52 -7.20
CA LYS A 179 -13.14 -8.08 -5.90
C LYS A 179 -12.30 -7.55 -4.73
N PHE A 180 -11.00 -7.41 -4.98
CA PHE A 180 -10.01 -7.03 -3.98
C PHE A 180 -9.11 -5.95 -4.55
N ARG A 181 -8.90 -4.88 -3.80
CA ARG A 181 -7.86 -3.87 -4.04
C ARG A 181 -6.71 -4.17 -3.11
N GLY A 182 -5.56 -4.54 -3.66
CA GLY A 182 -4.35 -4.85 -2.92
C GLY A 182 -3.37 -3.67 -2.92
N ALA A 183 -2.87 -3.29 -1.76
CA ALA A 183 -1.84 -2.29 -1.63
C ALA A 183 -0.87 -2.61 -0.49
N VAL A 184 0.41 -2.29 -0.68
CA VAL A 184 1.43 -2.36 0.36
C VAL A 184 1.74 -0.96 0.83
N ASN A 185 1.60 -0.72 2.13
CA ASN A 185 1.87 0.55 2.76
C ASN A 185 3.21 0.47 3.51
N PHE A 186 4.10 1.41 3.19
CA PHE A 186 5.40 1.58 3.85
C PHE A 186 5.45 2.92 4.56
N ILE A 187 6.05 2.94 5.76
CA ILE A 187 6.49 4.14 6.43
C ILE A 187 8.00 4.05 6.56
N TYR A 188 8.72 5.07 6.12
CA TYR A 188 10.17 5.06 6.09
C TYR A 188 10.77 6.44 6.38
N PHE A 189 12.07 6.46 6.73
CA PHE A 189 12.84 7.67 7.04
C PHE A 189 14.03 7.80 6.09
N GLY A 190 14.39 9.02 5.78
CA GLY A 190 15.51 9.36 4.91
C GLY A 190 15.12 9.44 3.44
N GLU A 191 16.12 9.68 2.61
CA GLU A 191 15.92 9.88 1.17
C GLU A 191 15.86 8.52 0.46
N PRO A 192 14.80 8.25 -0.32
CA PRO A 192 14.67 7.02 -1.07
C PRO A 192 15.67 6.96 -2.23
N LYS A 193 16.09 5.76 -2.56
CA LYS A 193 17.03 5.46 -3.64
C LYS A 193 16.33 4.66 -4.73
N TYR A 194 15.39 5.31 -5.42
CA TYR A 194 14.52 4.63 -6.39
C TYR A 194 15.29 3.94 -7.52
N ASP A 195 16.43 4.50 -7.95
CA ASP A 195 17.33 3.94 -8.93
C ASP A 195 17.93 2.58 -8.53
N LEU A 196 17.95 2.25 -7.24
CA LEU A 196 18.41 0.95 -6.79
C LEU A 196 17.43 -0.19 -7.12
N MET A 197 16.17 0.10 -7.44
CA MET A 197 15.21 -0.95 -7.77
C MET A 197 15.62 -1.68 -9.05
N ASP A 198 16.05 -0.94 -10.06
CA ASP A 198 16.53 -1.52 -11.32
C ASP A 198 17.78 -2.40 -11.12
N GLN A 199 18.62 -2.05 -10.14
CA GLN A 199 19.82 -2.82 -9.81
C GLN A 199 19.52 -4.14 -9.08
N GLN A 200 18.27 -4.37 -8.68
CA GLN A 200 17.83 -5.55 -7.96
C GLN A 200 17.09 -6.57 -8.84
N TYR A 201 17.23 -6.47 -10.16
CA TYR A 201 16.57 -7.35 -11.12
C TYR A 201 16.71 -8.84 -10.75
N GLU A 202 17.93 -9.33 -10.57
CA GLU A 202 18.20 -10.73 -10.22
C GLU A 202 17.59 -11.12 -8.86
N SER A 203 17.60 -10.22 -7.90
CA SER A 203 17.01 -10.47 -6.58
C SER A 203 15.48 -10.58 -6.67
N GLN A 204 14.85 -9.71 -7.42
CA GLN A 204 13.41 -9.72 -7.64
C GLN A 204 12.99 -11.00 -8.37
N LEU A 205 13.72 -11.38 -9.44
CA LEU A 205 13.45 -12.58 -10.22
C LEU A 205 13.57 -13.83 -9.34
N ASN A 206 14.63 -13.95 -8.56
CA ASN A 206 14.83 -15.08 -7.65
C ASN A 206 13.71 -15.20 -6.60
N ILE A 207 13.25 -14.09 -6.04
CA ILE A 207 12.15 -14.09 -5.08
C ILE A 207 10.85 -14.52 -5.76
N ALA A 208 10.57 -14.03 -6.96
CA ALA A 208 9.38 -14.38 -7.73
C ALA A 208 9.37 -15.89 -8.06
N ASP A 209 10.45 -16.41 -8.61
CA ASP A 209 10.56 -17.82 -8.99
C ASP A 209 10.43 -18.77 -7.81
N GLN A 210 11.16 -18.53 -6.72
CA GLN A 210 11.09 -19.34 -5.52
C GLN A 210 9.72 -19.24 -4.84
N GLY A 211 9.17 -18.04 -4.82
CA GLY A 211 7.85 -17.76 -4.28
C GLY A 211 6.76 -18.48 -5.05
N MET A 212 6.76 -18.40 -6.37
CA MET A 212 5.76 -19.08 -7.21
C MET A 212 5.85 -20.60 -7.11
N MET A 213 7.06 -21.18 -7.02
CA MET A 213 7.23 -22.62 -6.82
C MET A 213 6.71 -23.12 -5.48
N SER A 214 6.71 -22.27 -4.46
CA SER A 214 6.21 -22.63 -3.11
C SER A 214 4.70 -22.54 -2.96
N LEU A 215 4.02 -21.90 -3.92
CA LEU A 215 2.56 -21.74 -3.88
C LEU A 215 1.87 -22.91 -4.59
N PRO A 216 0.73 -23.41 -4.10
CA PRO A 216 -0.02 -24.46 -4.79
C PRO A 216 -0.47 -23.98 -6.16
N ASN A 217 -0.41 -24.88 -7.12
CA ASN A 217 -0.84 -24.61 -8.49
C ASN A 217 -2.34 -24.22 -8.51
N PRO A 218 -2.71 -23.01 -8.95
CA PRO A 218 -4.10 -22.56 -8.99
C PRO A 218 -4.98 -23.36 -9.97
N LYS A 219 -4.39 -24.16 -10.85
CA LYS A 219 -5.09 -24.97 -11.85
C LYS A 219 -5.43 -26.38 -11.37
N GLY A 220 -5.16 -26.72 -10.11
CA GLY A 220 -5.34 -28.05 -9.53
C GLY A 220 -6.49 -28.19 -8.52
N ALA A 221 -7.42 -27.23 -8.45
CA ALA A 221 -8.61 -27.32 -7.59
C ALA A 221 -9.90 -27.32 -8.39
#